data_c5343994ad608015b7bb608428fafc5a
#
_entry.id   c5343994ad608015b7bb608428fafc5a
#
_cell.length_a   1.000
_cell.length_b   1.000
_cell.length_c   1.000
_cell.angle_alpha   90.00
_cell.angle_beta   90.00
_cell.angle_gamma   90.00
#
_symmetry.space_group_name_H-M   'P 1'
#
loop_
_entity.id
_entity.type
_entity.pdbx_description
1 polymer ?
#
loop_
_entity_poly.entity_id
_entity_poly.type
_entity_poly.pdbx_seq_one_letter_code
_entity_poly.pdbx_strand_id
1 'polypeptide(L)'
;DLNITLPEPGKVFQRNPDAAPNTPSVQTNTAIMGDIVQTNATTAELSLTVCAHAGIERIEVRNGTRVLETVRPYSIDDLGNRIRILWSGAEYRGRGRNTEWVGRAQFDGVTISDFSTINQWNPDQLFEQRGSDTVIWRAVTTGNFMGFDAWVSGEAGDLVIDTNHGGMRLAVEKIGLKDQIFDAGGLNRQIRAFRLPTEPLNREMSINKTIQLDAEGDNQIWICVTTEDGYQAWSSPIYLFS
;
A
#
# COMPACT_ATOMS: atom_id res chain seq x y z
N ASP A 1 8.38 14.48 5.17
CA ASP A 1 8.84 15.42 4.15
C ASP A 1 9.01 14.72 2.82
N LEU A 2 8.51 15.33 1.74
CA LEU A 2 8.68 14.88 0.36
C LEU A 2 9.14 16.05 -0.48
N ASN A 3 10.22 15.86 -1.23
CA ASN A 3 10.66 16.76 -2.28
C ASN A 3 11.23 15.98 -3.46
N ILE A 4 11.31 16.65 -4.59
CA ILE A 4 12.01 16.19 -5.77
C ILE A 4 13.02 17.24 -6.24
N THR A 5 14.14 16.77 -6.79
CA THR A 5 15.15 17.63 -7.42
C THR A 5 15.20 17.29 -8.91
N LEU A 6 15.01 18.31 -9.74
CA LEU A 6 15.10 18.22 -11.18
C LEU A 6 16.53 18.38 -11.66
N PRO A 7 16.96 17.73 -12.75
CA PRO A 7 18.32 17.88 -13.29
C PRO A 7 18.61 19.30 -13.78
N GLU A 8 17.57 20.02 -14.22
CA GLU A 8 17.63 21.42 -14.64
C GLU A 8 16.51 22.21 -13.96
N PRO A 9 16.67 23.54 -13.75
CA PRO A 9 15.64 24.36 -13.12
C PRO A 9 14.32 24.32 -13.90
N GLY A 10 13.25 23.95 -13.21
CA GLY A 10 11.88 24.07 -13.68
C GLY A 10 11.25 25.40 -13.23
N LYS A 11 10.11 25.74 -13.81
CA LYS A 11 9.33 26.92 -13.48
C LYS A 11 8.20 26.55 -12.52
N VAL A 12 8.34 26.87 -11.25
CA VAL A 12 7.34 26.62 -10.21
C VAL A 12 6.33 27.76 -10.15
N PHE A 13 5.05 27.43 -10.26
CA PHE A 13 3.94 28.39 -10.26
C PHE A 13 3.24 28.42 -8.90
N GLN A 14 2.82 29.62 -8.48
CA GLN A 14 2.04 29.78 -7.24
C GLN A 14 0.61 29.26 -7.35
N ARG A 15 0.06 29.14 -8.57
CA ARG A 15 -1.27 28.60 -8.90
C ARG A 15 -1.20 27.90 -10.25
N ASN A 16 -2.19 27.09 -10.54
CA ASN A 16 -2.33 26.47 -11.86
C ASN A 16 -2.33 27.57 -12.95
N PRO A 17 -1.36 27.58 -13.88
CA PRO A 17 -1.24 28.61 -14.92
C PRO A 17 -2.39 28.60 -15.92
N ASP A 18 -3.05 27.47 -16.16
CA ASP A 18 -4.22 27.39 -17.02
C ASP A 18 -5.43 28.10 -16.43
N ALA A 19 -5.59 28.01 -15.10
CA ALA A 19 -6.66 28.70 -14.38
C ALA A 19 -6.31 30.17 -14.05
N ALA A 20 -5.02 30.51 -14.00
CA ALA A 20 -4.51 31.84 -13.67
C ALA A 20 -3.28 32.20 -14.54
N PRO A 21 -3.46 32.59 -15.81
CA PRO A 21 -2.37 32.77 -16.78
C PRO A 21 -1.25 33.76 -16.36
N ASN A 22 -1.55 34.71 -15.47
CA ASN A 22 -0.58 35.70 -14.96
C ASN A 22 -0.06 35.33 -13.56
N THR A 23 -0.13 34.07 -13.15
CA THR A 23 0.37 33.67 -11.83
C THR A 23 1.88 33.85 -11.72
N PRO A 24 2.38 34.38 -10.59
CA PRO A 24 3.82 34.48 -10.34
C PRO A 24 4.48 33.11 -10.37
N SER A 25 5.72 33.04 -10.80
CA SER A 25 6.53 31.85 -10.85
C SER A 25 7.99 32.10 -10.50
N VAL A 26 8.67 31.07 -10.06
CA VAL A 26 10.09 31.10 -9.68
C VAL A 26 10.82 29.94 -10.37
N GLN A 27 12.05 30.20 -10.81
CA GLN A 27 12.95 29.16 -11.33
C GLN A 27 13.67 28.46 -10.17
N THR A 28 13.53 27.15 -10.10
CA THR A 28 14.23 26.33 -9.11
C THR A 28 14.32 24.88 -9.61
N ASN A 29 15.30 24.14 -9.13
CA ASN A 29 15.38 22.69 -9.36
C ASN A 29 14.73 21.85 -8.26
N THR A 30 14.24 22.44 -7.19
CA THR A 30 13.58 21.69 -6.12
C THR A 30 12.10 22.02 -6.10
N ALA A 31 11.28 20.98 -6.02
CA ALA A 31 9.84 21.06 -5.83
C ALA A 31 9.41 20.26 -4.61
N ILE A 32 8.41 20.79 -3.91
CA ILE A 32 7.85 20.19 -2.69
C ILE A 32 6.37 19.84 -2.89
N MET A 33 5.78 19.13 -1.92
CA MET A 33 4.35 18.77 -1.93
C MET A 33 3.45 19.98 -2.24
N GLY A 34 2.60 19.83 -3.26
CA GLY A 34 1.65 20.85 -3.70
C GLY A 34 2.16 21.76 -4.81
N ASP A 35 3.44 21.72 -5.15
CA ASP A 35 4.01 22.51 -6.23
C ASP A 35 3.49 22.10 -7.61
N ILE A 36 3.38 23.09 -8.49
CA ILE A 36 3.02 22.95 -9.90
C ILE A 36 4.19 23.45 -10.73
N VAL A 37 4.84 22.54 -11.46
CA VAL A 37 6.15 22.79 -12.08
C VAL A 37 6.10 22.51 -13.58
N GLN A 38 6.49 23.51 -14.37
CA GLN A 38 6.77 23.31 -15.79
C GLN A 38 8.21 22.84 -15.98
N THR A 39 8.40 21.70 -16.63
CA THR A 39 9.72 21.11 -16.89
C THR A 39 9.66 20.12 -18.06
N ASN A 40 10.78 19.97 -18.77
CA ASN A 40 10.96 18.93 -19.78
C ASN A 40 11.82 17.75 -19.27
N ALA A 41 12.04 17.69 -17.96
CA ALA A 41 12.82 16.60 -17.36
C ALA A 41 12.13 15.25 -17.54
N THR A 42 12.92 14.24 -17.87
CA THR A 42 12.47 12.85 -17.99
C THR A 42 12.76 12.01 -16.74
N THR A 43 13.53 12.60 -15.81
CA THR A 43 13.89 12.00 -14.52
C THR A 43 13.84 13.05 -13.43
N ALA A 44 13.68 12.61 -12.19
CA ALA A 44 13.83 13.45 -11.01
C ALA A 44 14.39 12.64 -9.85
N GLU A 45 15.16 13.29 -8.96
CA GLU A 45 15.61 12.70 -7.71
C GLU A 45 14.55 12.94 -6.65
N LEU A 46 13.94 11.84 -6.18
CA LEU A 46 12.98 11.88 -5.09
C LEU A 46 13.70 11.72 -3.76
N SER A 47 13.44 12.64 -2.83
CA SER A 47 13.89 12.56 -1.45
C SER A 47 12.67 12.55 -0.52
N LEU A 48 12.58 11.53 0.32
CA LEU A 48 11.47 11.31 1.23
C LEU A 48 11.98 10.96 2.62
N THR A 49 11.41 11.58 3.65
CA THR A 49 11.54 11.15 5.05
C THR A 49 10.15 10.97 5.65
N VAL A 50 9.93 9.79 6.19
CA VAL A 50 8.68 9.39 6.87
C VAL A 50 8.98 9.11 8.32
N CYS A 51 8.12 9.64 9.22
CA CYS A 51 8.06 9.28 10.62
C CYS A 51 6.60 8.94 10.94
N ALA A 52 6.35 7.72 11.42
CA ALA A 52 5.02 7.18 11.66
C ALA A 52 4.80 6.83 13.15
N HIS A 53 3.54 6.80 13.59
CA HIS A 53 3.16 6.42 14.95
C HIS A 53 3.32 4.92 15.23
N ALA A 54 3.26 4.10 14.20
CA ALA A 54 3.41 2.64 14.23
C ALA A 54 4.44 2.17 13.20
N GLY A 55 4.78 0.90 13.20
CA GLY A 55 5.68 0.31 12.20
C GLY A 55 5.21 0.58 10.77
N ILE A 56 6.13 0.94 9.90
CA ILE A 56 5.82 1.15 8.48
C ILE A 56 5.76 -0.21 7.80
N GLU A 57 4.61 -0.54 7.21
CA GLU A 57 4.48 -1.74 6.39
C GLU A 57 5.08 -1.52 5.00
N ARG A 58 4.69 -0.43 4.34
CA ARG A 58 5.18 -0.05 3.00
C ARG A 58 5.01 1.43 2.71
N ILE A 59 5.81 1.88 1.78
CA ILE A 59 5.69 3.19 1.15
C ILE A 59 5.53 2.96 -0.35
N GLU A 60 4.48 3.50 -0.95
CA GLU A 60 4.26 3.48 -2.39
C GLU A 60 4.57 4.84 -2.98
N VAL A 61 5.50 4.88 -3.93
CA VAL A 61 5.75 6.05 -4.78
C VAL A 61 4.81 5.93 -5.98
N ARG A 62 4.03 6.96 -6.22
CA ARG A 62 2.99 6.93 -7.25
C ARG A 62 3.11 8.08 -8.25
N ASN A 63 2.72 7.81 -9.49
CA ASN A 63 2.43 8.81 -10.51
C ASN A 63 0.95 8.67 -10.91
N GLY A 64 0.14 9.63 -10.51
CA GLY A 64 -1.31 9.53 -10.64
C GLY A 64 -1.86 8.28 -9.92
N THR A 65 -2.51 7.41 -10.65
CA THR A 65 -3.05 6.15 -10.12
C THR A 65 -2.07 4.98 -10.16
N ARG A 66 -0.96 5.12 -10.88
CA ARG A 66 0.05 4.06 -11.08
C ARG A 66 1.05 4.05 -9.94
N VAL A 67 1.31 2.87 -9.37
CA VAL A 67 2.42 2.65 -8.45
C VAL A 67 3.69 2.51 -9.27
N LEU A 68 4.64 3.43 -9.08
CA LEU A 68 5.97 3.36 -9.67
C LEU A 68 6.84 2.37 -8.91
N GLU A 69 6.73 2.40 -7.58
CA GLU A 69 7.53 1.55 -6.71
C GLU A 69 6.84 1.32 -5.36
N THR A 70 7.09 0.15 -4.79
CA THR A 70 6.77 -0.17 -3.39
C THR A 70 8.06 -0.42 -2.63
N VAL A 71 8.31 0.37 -1.60
CA VAL A 71 9.47 0.26 -0.72
C VAL A 71 9.01 -0.22 0.66
N ARG A 72 9.74 -1.15 1.25
CA ARG A 72 9.51 -1.66 2.61
C ARG A 72 10.72 -1.37 3.48
N PRO A 73 10.55 -1.08 4.79
CA PRO A 73 11.66 -0.81 5.71
C PRO A 73 12.38 -2.10 6.17
N TYR A 74 12.12 -3.24 5.53
CA TYR A 74 12.67 -4.56 5.82
C TYR A 74 12.92 -5.32 4.51
N SER A 75 13.85 -6.25 4.56
CA SER A 75 14.28 -7.12 3.47
C SER A 75 13.71 -8.53 3.61
N ILE A 76 14.08 -9.42 2.70
CA ILE A 76 13.73 -10.84 2.78
C ILE A 76 14.36 -11.53 3.99
N ASP A 77 15.53 -11.06 4.42
CA ASP A 77 16.27 -11.65 5.55
C ASP A 77 15.66 -11.27 6.91
N ASP A 78 14.81 -10.23 6.95
CA ASP A 78 14.11 -9.78 8.15
C ASP A 78 12.75 -10.48 8.35
N LEU A 79 12.32 -11.27 7.36
CA LEU A 79 11.00 -11.92 7.39
C LEU A 79 10.94 -12.98 8.49
N GLY A 80 9.86 -12.92 9.27
CA GLY A 80 9.58 -13.85 10.35
C GLY A 80 8.49 -14.86 10.02
N ASN A 81 7.82 -15.31 11.05
CA ASN A 81 6.72 -16.25 10.96
C ASN A 81 5.34 -15.59 10.83
N ARG A 82 5.27 -14.26 10.68
CA ARG A 82 4.02 -13.49 10.57
C ARG A 82 3.57 -13.40 9.12
N ILE A 83 2.39 -13.95 8.83
CA ILE A 83 1.73 -13.86 7.51
C ILE A 83 0.56 -12.91 7.64
N ARG A 84 0.53 -11.91 6.77
CA ARG A 84 -0.57 -10.96 6.63
C ARG A 84 -1.47 -11.35 5.48
N ILE A 85 -2.79 -11.38 5.76
CA ILE A 85 -3.83 -11.60 4.77
C ILE A 85 -4.76 -10.40 4.80
N LEU A 86 -4.93 -9.75 3.64
CA LEU A 86 -5.78 -8.59 3.46
C LEU A 86 -6.79 -8.82 2.34
N TRP A 87 -7.98 -8.30 2.51
CA TRP A 87 -8.97 -8.14 1.44
C TRP A 87 -9.37 -6.68 1.33
N SER A 88 -9.65 -6.22 0.12
CA SER A 88 -9.86 -4.79 -0.15
C SER A 88 -10.77 -4.57 -1.33
N GLY A 89 -11.09 -3.31 -1.56
CA GLY A 89 -11.78 -2.84 -2.75
C GLY A 89 -13.27 -2.64 -2.57
N ALA A 90 -13.91 -2.36 -3.70
CA ALA A 90 -15.34 -2.07 -3.78
C ALA A 90 -15.97 -2.72 -5.01
N GLU A 91 -17.28 -2.92 -4.98
CA GLU A 91 -18.01 -3.48 -6.14
C GLU A 91 -17.99 -2.51 -7.32
N TYR A 92 -18.35 -1.24 -7.07
CA TYR A 92 -18.38 -0.16 -8.06
C TYR A 92 -18.27 1.23 -7.39
N ARG A 93 -18.20 2.28 -8.19
CA ARG A 93 -18.17 3.67 -7.69
C ARG A 93 -19.56 4.13 -7.30
N GLY A 94 -19.64 4.95 -6.24
CA GLY A 94 -20.87 5.63 -5.84
C GLY A 94 -21.53 5.04 -4.59
N ARG A 95 -22.81 5.32 -4.42
CA ARG A 95 -23.61 4.80 -3.31
C ARG A 95 -23.83 3.29 -3.48
N GLY A 96 -23.77 2.53 -2.37
CA GLY A 96 -23.92 1.07 -2.40
C GLY A 96 -22.68 0.33 -2.88
N ARG A 97 -21.50 0.97 -2.84
CA ARG A 97 -20.20 0.38 -3.21
C ARG A 97 -19.71 -0.73 -2.28
N ASN A 98 -20.52 -1.11 -1.30
CA ASN A 98 -20.17 -2.12 -0.31
C ASN A 98 -19.83 -3.47 -0.98
N THR A 99 -18.70 -4.03 -0.60
CA THR A 99 -18.36 -5.42 -0.89
C THR A 99 -18.41 -6.19 0.42
N GLU A 100 -19.31 -7.16 0.51
CA GLU A 100 -19.36 -8.09 1.62
C GLU A 100 -18.37 -9.23 1.37
N TRP A 101 -17.52 -9.50 2.35
CA TRP A 101 -16.56 -10.58 2.35
C TRP A 101 -16.99 -11.61 3.40
N VAL A 102 -17.31 -12.81 2.94
CA VAL A 102 -17.48 -13.98 3.80
C VAL A 102 -16.36 -14.94 3.45
N GLY A 103 -15.49 -15.22 4.41
CA GLY A 103 -14.29 -15.95 4.08
C GLY A 103 -13.76 -16.85 5.18
N ARG A 104 -12.84 -17.72 4.76
CA ARG A 104 -12.07 -18.61 5.60
C ARG A 104 -10.64 -18.67 5.08
N ALA A 105 -9.67 -18.66 5.98
CA ALA A 105 -8.28 -18.99 5.73
C ALA A 105 -7.93 -20.23 6.57
N GLN A 106 -7.43 -21.29 5.94
CA GLN A 106 -7.01 -22.50 6.58
C GLN A 106 -5.53 -22.74 6.31
N PHE A 107 -4.79 -23.04 7.38
CA PHE A 107 -3.37 -23.36 7.35
C PHE A 107 -3.19 -24.87 7.55
N ASP A 108 -2.99 -25.59 6.46
CA ASP A 108 -2.78 -27.04 6.47
C ASP A 108 -1.29 -27.32 6.70
N GLY A 109 -0.95 -28.12 7.73
CA GLY A 109 0.43 -28.49 8.05
C GLY A 109 1.18 -27.53 8.96
N VAL A 110 0.63 -26.34 9.24
CA VAL A 110 1.16 -25.39 10.22
C VAL A 110 0.06 -24.93 11.17
N THR A 111 0.42 -24.39 12.32
CA THR A 111 -0.53 -23.91 13.32
C THR A 111 -0.39 -22.41 13.54
N ILE A 112 -1.48 -21.74 13.87
CA ILE A 112 -1.52 -20.33 14.25
C ILE A 112 -1.19 -20.24 15.75
N SER A 113 -0.06 -19.64 16.07
CA SER A 113 0.38 -19.41 17.45
C SER A 113 -0.17 -18.12 18.04
N ASP A 114 -0.43 -17.11 17.19
CA ASP A 114 -1.02 -15.83 17.56
C ASP A 114 -1.80 -15.25 16.38
N PHE A 115 -2.75 -14.35 16.66
CA PHE A 115 -3.68 -13.79 15.69
C PHE A 115 -4.05 -12.34 16.07
N SER A 116 -4.02 -11.44 15.10
CA SER A 116 -4.41 -10.04 15.28
C SER A 116 -5.18 -9.52 14.07
N THR A 117 -6.30 -8.84 14.32
CA THR A 117 -7.14 -8.27 13.26
C THR A 117 -6.63 -6.89 12.83
N ILE A 118 -6.88 -6.53 11.56
CA ILE A 118 -6.53 -5.26 10.95
C ILE A 118 -7.80 -4.59 10.46
N ASN A 119 -8.01 -3.33 10.88
CA ASN A 119 -9.16 -2.51 10.49
C ASN A 119 -10.52 -3.18 10.77
N GLN A 120 -10.62 -3.93 11.86
CA GLN A 120 -11.89 -4.45 12.34
C GLN A 120 -12.68 -3.35 13.07
N TRP A 121 -13.44 -2.58 12.30
CA TRP A 121 -14.20 -1.42 12.81
C TRP A 121 -15.46 -1.80 13.56
N ASN A 122 -16.02 -2.97 13.33
CA ASN A 122 -17.19 -3.48 14.02
C ASN A 122 -16.83 -4.80 14.73
N PRO A 123 -16.62 -4.77 16.04
CA PRO A 123 -16.25 -5.97 16.81
C PRO A 123 -17.37 -7.02 16.91
N ASP A 124 -18.63 -6.65 16.62
CA ASP A 124 -19.77 -7.58 16.64
C ASP A 124 -19.84 -8.45 15.37
N GLN A 125 -19.07 -8.11 14.33
CA GLN A 125 -18.97 -8.96 13.13
C GLN A 125 -18.07 -10.14 13.38
N LEU A 126 -18.45 -11.28 12.77
CA LEU A 126 -17.66 -12.51 12.83
C LEU A 126 -16.25 -12.28 12.31
N PHE A 127 -15.27 -12.46 13.17
CA PHE A 127 -13.86 -12.43 12.84
C PHE A 127 -13.09 -13.12 13.95
N GLU A 128 -12.82 -14.40 13.79
CA GLU A 128 -12.29 -15.23 14.86
C GLU A 128 -11.38 -16.34 14.35
N GLN A 129 -10.42 -16.72 15.17
CA GLN A 129 -9.65 -17.94 14.98
C GLN A 129 -10.50 -19.14 15.49
N ARG A 130 -10.58 -20.20 14.69
CA ARG A 130 -11.19 -21.47 15.04
C ARG A 130 -10.16 -22.59 15.06
N GLY A 131 -10.01 -23.22 16.20
CA GLY A 131 -8.94 -24.21 16.37
C GLY A 131 -7.55 -23.58 16.29
N SER A 132 -6.59 -24.37 15.84
CA SER A 132 -5.19 -23.97 15.74
C SER A 132 -4.75 -23.55 14.32
N ASP A 133 -5.62 -23.63 13.34
CA ASP A 133 -5.26 -23.58 11.93
C ASP A 133 -6.21 -22.78 11.04
N THR A 134 -7.33 -22.30 11.57
CA THR A 134 -8.39 -21.69 10.76
C THR A 134 -8.78 -20.32 11.28
N VAL A 135 -8.95 -19.36 10.38
CA VAL A 135 -9.55 -18.05 10.66
C VAL A 135 -10.78 -17.88 9.77
N ILE A 136 -11.89 -17.40 10.34
CA ILE A 136 -13.12 -17.12 9.62
C ILE A 136 -13.55 -15.67 9.85
N TRP A 137 -14.17 -15.09 8.83
CA TRP A 137 -14.65 -13.70 8.92
C TRP A 137 -15.91 -13.44 8.10
N ARG A 138 -16.61 -12.40 8.52
CA ARG A 138 -17.60 -11.66 7.75
C ARG A 138 -17.29 -10.17 7.86
N ALA A 139 -17.05 -9.49 6.76
CA ALA A 139 -16.57 -8.12 6.74
C ALA A 139 -17.16 -7.35 5.57
N VAL A 140 -17.10 -6.01 5.62
CA VAL A 140 -17.54 -5.14 4.53
C VAL A 140 -16.43 -4.14 4.21
N THR A 141 -16.04 -4.06 2.94
CA THR A 141 -15.15 -3.01 2.43
C THR A 141 -15.90 -2.06 1.50
N THR A 142 -15.44 -0.83 1.42
CA THR A 142 -16.02 0.23 0.58
C THR A 142 -14.93 0.95 -0.23
N GLY A 143 -13.85 0.23 -0.57
CA GLY A 143 -12.61 0.74 -1.16
C GLY A 143 -11.43 0.72 -0.20
N ASN A 144 -11.67 0.57 1.10
CA ASN A 144 -10.65 0.32 2.13
C ASN A 144 -10.19 -1.14 2.11
N PHE A 145 -9.29 -1.49 3.02
CA PHE A 145 -8.89 -2.88 3.27
C PHE A 145 -9.16 -3.28 4.72
N MET A 146 -9.32 -4.57 4.91
CA MET A 146 -9.38 -5.26 6.21
C MET A 146 -8.54 -6.52 6.12
N GLY A 147 -8.23 -7.13 7.25
CA GLY A 147 -7.49 -8.37 7.26
C GLY A 147 -7.02 -8.78 8.63
N PHE A 148 -5.99 -9.61 8.64
CA PHE A 148 -5.36 -10.09 9.86
C PHE A 148 -3.91 -10.48 9.65
N ASP A 149 -3.19 -10.51 10.75
CA ASP A 149 -1.89 -11.15 10.90
C ASP A 149 -2.07 -12.51 11.61
N ALA A 150 -1.41 -13.53 11.11
CA ALA A 150 -1.28 -14.82 11.75
C ALA A 150 0.21 -15.12 11.96
N TRP A 151 0.62 -15.39 13.19
CA TRP A 151 1.93 -15.94 13.48
C TRP A 151 1.85 -17.46 13.41
N VAL A 152 2.59 -18.06 12.49
CA VAL A 152 2.50 -19.49 12.21
C VAL A 152 3.68 -20.26 12.77
N SER A 153 3.43 -21.48 13.25
CA SER A 153 4.45 -22.43 13.70
C SER A 153 4.41 -23.66 12.81
N GLY A 154 5.57 -24.07 12.33
CA GLY A 154 5.75 -25.15 11.35
C GLY A 154 6.61 -24.70 10.18
N GLU A 155 7.26 -25.64 9.51
CA GLU A 155 8.24 -25.31 8.44
C GLU A 155 7.59 -25.30 7.06
N ALA A 156 6.61 -26.16 6.81
CA ALA A 156 5.96 -26.30 5.52
C ALA A 156 4.46 -26.63 5.66
N GLY A 157 3.68 -26.10 4.75
CA GLY A 157 2.23 -26.31 4.71
C GLY A 157 1.57 -25.47 3.62
N ASP A 158 0.25 -25.54 3.55
CA ASP A 158 -0.55 -24.78 2.61
C ASP A 158 -1.44 -23.78 3.35
N LEU A 159 -1.49 -22.55 2.82
CA LEU A 159 -2.53 -21.59 3.14
C LEU A 159 -3.62 -21.64 2.06
N VAL A 160 -4.82 -21.99 2.45
CA VAL A 160 -6.01 -21.99 1.58
C VAL A 160 -6.94 -20.88 2.03
N ILE A 161 -7.19 -19.94 1.13
CA ILE A 161 -8.11 -18.82 1.37
C ILE A 161 -9.31 -19.02 0.45
N ASP A 162 -10.50 -19.10 1.03
CA ASP A 162 -11.78 -19.20 0.33
C ASP A 162 -12.68 -18.05 0.75
N THR A 163 -13.28 -17.36 -0.23
CA THR A 163 -14.28 -16.31 0.00
C THR A 163 -15.43 -16.42 -0.97
N ASN A 164 -16.52 -15.70 -0.68
CA ASN A 164 -17.65 -15.57 -1.62
C ASN A 164 -17.27 -14.89 -2.96
N HIS A 165 -16.06 -14.36 -3.09
CA HIS A 165 -15.52 -13.74 -4.32
C HIS A 165 -14.40 -14.56 -4.96
N GLY A 166 -14.17 -15.79 -4.50
CA GLY A 166 -13.08 -16.66 -4.91
C GLY A 166 -11.97 -16.75 -3.88
N GLY A 167 -10.85 -17.35 -4.24
CA GLY A 167 -9.78 -17.60 -3.29
C GLY A 167 -8.48 -18.03 -3.94
N MET A 168 -7.51 -18.42 -3.10
CA MET A 168 -6.19 -18.87 -3.54
C MET A 168 -5.61 -19.91 -2.60
N ARG A 169 -4.71 -20.74 -3.14
CA ARG A 169 -3.89 -21.67 -2.37
C ARG A 169 -2.43 -21.30 -2.53
N LEU A 170 -1.70 -21.20 -1.45
CA LEU A 170 -0.30 -20.82 -1.41
C LEU A 170 0.48 -21.78 -0.52
N ALA A 171 1.63 -22.24 -0.97
CA ALA A 171 2.57 -22.92 -0.09
C ALA A 171 3.13 -21.90 0.91
N VAL A 172 3.01 -22.18 2.21
CA VAL A 172 3.37 -21.25 3.30
C VAL A 172 4.82 -20.79 3.21
N GLU A 173 5.73 -21.69 2.84
CA GLU A 173 7.16 -21.40 2.66
C GLU A 173 7.48 -20.50 1.46
N LYS A 174 6.53 -20.36 0.50
CA LYS A 174 6.65 -19.47 -0.67
C LYS A 174 6.05 -18.09 -0.45
N ILE A 175 5.36 -17.89 0.66
CA ILE A 175 4.86 -16.55 1.03
C ILE A 175 6.04 -15.74 1.54
N GLY A 176 6.44 -14.75 0.76
CA GLY A 176 7.59 -13.89 1.05
C GLY A 176 7.22 -12.40 1.08
N LEU A 177 8.21 -11.56 0.80
CA LEU A 177 8.07 -10.10 0.79
C LEU A 177 7.08 -9.59 -0.26
N LYS A 178 7.00 -10.27 -1.41
CA LYS A 178 6.13 -9.87 -2.51
C LYS A 178 4.69 -10.31 -2.24
N ASP A 179 3.74 -9.38 -2.45
CA ASP A 179 2.33 -9.67 -2.36
C ASP A 179 1.92 -10.78 -3.33
N GLN A 180 1.29 -11.83 -2.81
CA GLN A 180 0.53 -12.81 -3.57
C GLN A 180 -0.88 -12.28 -3.70
N ILE A 181 -1.34 -12.04 -4.93
CA ILE A 181 -2.60 -11.34 -5.19
C ILE A 181 -3.57 -12.27 -5.91
N PHE A 182 -4.78 -12.37 -5.38
CA PHE A 182 -5.95 -12.89 -6.08
C PHE A 182 -6.83 -11.69 -6.45
N ASP A 183 -7.00 -11.45 -7.76
CA ASP A 183 -7.88 -10.42 -8.30
C ASP A 183 -9.32 -10.93 -8.32
N ALA A 184 -10.19 -10.30 -7.54
CA ALA A 184 -11.61 -10.61 -7.46
C ALA A 184 -12.47 -9.62 -8.30
N GLY A 185 -11.85 -8.85 -9.19
CA GLY A 185 -12.50 -7.88 -10.07
C GLY A 185 -12.95 -6.59 -9.37
N GLY A 186 -14.03 -5.99 -9.84
CA GLY A 186 -14.55 -4.74 -9.25
C GLY A 186 -13.56 -3.57 -9.32
N LEU A 187 -13.57 -2.73 -8.28
CA LEU A 187 -12.63 -1.62 -8.08
C LEU A 187 -11.56 -2.03 -7.09
N ASN A 188 -10.46 -2.63 -7.57
CA ASN A 188 -9.36 -3.18 -6.76
C ASN A 188 -9.87 -4.16 -5.68
N ARG A 189 -10.92 -4.92 -6.00
CA ARG A 189 -11.41 -5.99 -5.14
C ARG A 189 -10.43 -7.15 -5.26
N GLN A 190 -9.70 -7.42 -4.19
CA GLN A 190 -8.61 -8.38 -4.21
C GLN A 190 -8.34 -8.96 -2.83
N ILE A 191 -7.72 -10.14 -2.82
CA ILE A 191 -7.10 -10.74 -1.64
C ILE A 191 -5.59 -10.64 -1.83
N ARG A 192 -4.87 -10.27 -0.78
CA ARG A 192 -3.41 -10.22 -0.76
C ARG A 192 -2.88 -11.02 0.41
N ALA A 193 -1.82 -11.78 0.19
CA ALA A 193 -1.08 -12.46 1.24
C ALA A 193 0.41 -12.20 1.07
N PHE A 194 1.12 -11.89 2.17
CA PHE A 194 2.55 -11.66 2.19
C PHE A 194 3.10 -11.87 3.60
N ARG A 195 4.42 -11.99 3.70
CA ARG A 195 5.10 -12.24 4.96
C ARG A 195 5.70 -10.95 5.51
N LEU A 196 5.69 -10.84 6.82
CA LEU A 196 6.22 -9.72 7.58
C LEU A 196 7.31 -10.19 8.56
N PRO A 197 8.15 -9.29 9.07
CA PRO A 197 8.93 -9.55 10.28
C PRO A 197 8.03 -9.99 11.43
N THR A 198 8.54 -10.79 12.35
CA THR A 198 7.76 -11.26 13.51
C THR A 198 7.22 -10.10 14.33
N GLU A 199 8.05 -9.06 14.53
CA GLU A 199 7.70 -7.84 15.22
C GLU A 199 7.83 -6.63 14.29
N PRO A 200 7.03 -5.55 14.51
CA PRO A 200 7.20 -4.30 13.78
C PRO A 200 8.59 -3.70 14.00
N LEU A 201 9.33 -3.42 12.90
CA LEU A 201 10.73 -2.99 13.00
C LEU A 201 10.88 -1.46 13.06
N ASN A 202 10.38 -0.75 12.05
CA ASN A 202 10.76 0.63 11.84
C ASN A 202 9.55 1.57 11.76
N ARG A 203 9.65 2.70 12.49
CA ARG A 203 8.68 3.81 12.43
C ARG A 203 9.22 4.99 11.60
N GLU A 204 10.49 4.95 11.23
CA GLU A 204 11.14 6.00 10.46
C GLU A 204 11.81 5.37 9.23
N MET A 205 11.71 6.08 8.11
CA MET A 205 12.35 5.66 6.86
C MET A 205 12.71 6.89 6.02
N SER A 206 13.92 6.87 5.44
CA SER A 206 14.35 7.84 4.45
C SER A 206 14.67 7.14 3.13
N ILE A 207 14.22 7.74 2.03
CA ILE A 207 14.40 7.24 0.67
C ILE A 207 15.01 8.36 -0.18
N ASN A 208 16.07 8.05 -0.91
CA ASN A 208 16.60 8.89 -1.96
C ASN A 208 16.69 8.05 -3.23
N LYS A 209 16.01 8.47 -4.29
CA LYS A 209 15.87 7.63 -5.48
C LYS A 209 15.57 8.42 -6.73
N THR A 210 16.20 8.04 -7.83
CA THR A 210 15.85 8.54 -9.16
C THR A 210 14.53 7.90 -9.61
N ILE A 211 13.55 8.70 -9.98
CA ILE A 211 12.29 8.27 -10.58
C ILE A 211 12.25 8.65 -12.06
N GLN A 212 11.60 7.81 -12.86
CA GLN A 212 11.31 8.12 -14.26
C GLN A 212 9.99 8.88 -14.36
N LEU A 213 10.01 9.95 -15.13
CA LEU A 213 8.83 10.74 -15.46
C LEU A 213 8.28 10.31 -16.81
N ASP A 214 6.97 10.34 -16.95
CA ASP A 214 6.32 10.08 -18.25
C ASP A 214 6.63 11.25 -19.18
N ALA A 215 7.09 10.93 -20.39
CA ALA A 215 7.47 11.93 -21.40
C ALA A 215 6.25 12.63 -22.02
N GLU A 216 5.08 11.98 -21.96
CA GLU A 216 3.82 12.52 -22.47
C GLU A 216 2.82 12.70 -21.33
N GLY A 217 2.19 13.87 -21.29
CA GLY A 217 1.19 14.22 -20.28
C GLY A 217 1.79 14.68 -18.95
N ASP A 218 0.90 14.90 -17.98
CA ASP A 218 1.26 15.40 -16.66
C ASP A 218 1.71 14.27 -15.73
N ASN A 219 2.74 14.55 -14.95
CA ASN A 219 3.16 13.68 -13.87
C ASN A 219 2.61 14.21 -12.54
N GLN A 220 2.03 13.33 -11.74
CA GLN A 220 1.48 13.63 -10.42
C GLN A 220 2.17 12.73 -9.40
N ILE A 221 3.33 13.18 -8.90
CA ILE A 221 4.16 12.38 -7.99
C ILE A 221 3.68 12.57 -6.56
N TRP A 222 3.31 11.48 -5.90
CA TRP A 222 2.85 11.47 -4.52
C TRP A 222 3.17 10.15 -3.82
N ILE A 223 3.06 10.14 -2.51
CA ILE A 223 3.43 9.02 -1.65
C ILE A 223 2.20 8.54 -0.88
N CYS A 224 2.06 7.22 -0.79
CA CYS A 224 1.16 6.57 0.16
C CYS A 224 2.00 5.75 1.15
N VAL A 225 1.87 6.07 2.43
CA VAL A 225 2.46 5.30 3.53
C VAL A 225 1.37 4.44 4.14
N THR A 226 1.62 3.14 4.30
CA THR A 226 0.76 2.24 5.06
C THR A 226 1.52 1.76 6.28
N THR A 227 0.92 1.89 7.46
CA THR A 227 1.48 1.39 8.71
C THR A 227 0.95 -0.02 9.03
N GLU A 228 1.66 -0.76 9.86
CA GLU A 228 1.33 -2.15 10.17
C GLU A 228 0.01 -2.33 10.92
N ASP A 229 -0.45 -1.31 11.62
CA ASP A 229 -1.77 -1.25 12.27
C ASP A 229 -2.92 -0.89 11.31
N GLY A 230 -2.63 -0.74 10.01
CA GLY A 230 -3.62 -0.55 8.95
C GLY A 230 -3.98 0.90 8.63
N TYR A 231 -3.33 1.89 9.25
CA TYR A 231 -3.54 3.29 8.87
C TYR A 231 -2.78 3.64 7.59
N GLN A 232 -3.27 4.66 6.90
CA GLN A 232 -2.65 5.19 5.69
C GLN A 232 -2.53 6.70 5.76
N ALA A 233 -1.44 7.22 5.18
CA ALA A 233 -1.22 8.65 5.00
C ALA A 233 -0.81 8.90 3.54
N TRP A 234 -1.27 10.02 2.99
CA TRP A 234 -0.99 10.44 1.62
C TRP A 234 -0.36 11.83 1.62
N SER A 235 0.68 12.01 0.82
CA SER A 235 1.20 13.36 0.53
C SER A 235 0.28 14.09 -0.45
N SER A 236 0.38 15.42 -0.48
CA SER A 236 -0.08 16.17 -1.64
C SER A 236 0.80 15.83 -2.86
N PRO A 237 0.24 15.76 -4.08
CA PRO A 237 1.04 15.55 -5.28
C PRO A 237 1.98 16.72 -5.55
N ILE A 238 3.13 16.42 -6.18
CA ILE A 238 3.95 17.37 -6.91
C ILE A 238 3.55 17.22 -8.38
N TYR A 239 3.05 18.28 -8.99
CA TYR A 239 2.58 18.27 -10.37
C TYR A 239 3.69 18.74 -11.30
N LEU A 240 4.03 17.93 -12.30
CA LEU A 240 5.04 18.24 -13.31
C LEU A 240 4.38 18.17 -14.68
N PHE A 241 4.54 19.19 -15.50
CA PHE A 241 4.01 19.27 -16.86
C PHE A 241 5.02 19.92 -17.82
N SER A 242 4.88 19.64 -19.11
CA SER A 242 5.76 20.17 -20.18
C SER A 242 5.22 21.48 -20.79
#